data_634598e9319f7c9a1a6d0a3af156a435
#
_entry.id   634598e9319f7c9a1a6d0a3af156a435
#
_cell.length_a   1.000
_cell.length_b   1.000
_cell.length_c   1.000
_cell.angle_alpha   90.00
_cell.angle_beta   90.00
_cell.angle_gamma   90.00
#
_symmetry.space_group_name_H-M   'P 1'
#
loop_
_entity.id
_entity.type
_entity.pdbx_description
1 polymer ?
#
loop_
_entity_poly.entity_id
_entity_poly.type
_entity_poly.pdbx_seq_one_letter_code
_entity_poly.pdbx_strand_id
1 'polypeptide(L)'
;MNVKGGLTERKASMQQGGNARTSMQGLIQAMEPQIRKALPSVITPERFTRMVLTALSSTPKLQTCTPQSFLGAMMQAAQLGVEPNTPLGQAYLIPYGSVCQFQLGYKGLIDLAYRSGEVSSIQAHEVHENDVFEYEYGLDPKLKHVPAQKDRGNVIMYYAVLKLKNGGIGFEVMSREDVEKFAMKKSKAYRNGPWQTDFDEMAKKTVLKKVLKYAPLKTEFARAVATDETVKSTLSDHMADEPNEMYTTIDNEPDDNPAPEEVPQGKEEEK
;
A
#
# COMPACT_ATOMS: atom_id res chain seq x y z
N MET A 1 25.78 50.77 -28.72
CA MET A 1 25.98 49.72 -27.70
C MET A 1 24.60 49.33 -27.16
N ASN A 2 24.19 48.10 -27.45
CA ASN A 2 22.83 47.64 -27.19
C ASN A 2 22.71 47.02 -25.81
N VAL A 3 22.01 47.66 -24.87
CA VAL A 3 21.81 47.21 -23.48
C VAL A 3 20.44 46.51 -23.31
N LYS A 4 19.84 45.95 -24.38
CA LYS A 4 18.51 45.32 -24.30
C LYS A 4 18.51 43.81 -24.10
N GLY A 5 19.66 43.13 -24.14
CA GLY A 5 19.73 41.66 -24.03
C GLY A 5 19.68 41.08 -22.61
N GLY A 6 20.21 41.82 -21.62
CA GLY A 6 20.42 41.26 -20.25
C GLY A 6 19.18 41.20 -19.35
N LEU A 7 18.11 41.95 -19.66
CA LEU A 7 16.91 41.98 -18.82
C LEU A 7 15.89 40.90 -19.21
N THR A 8 15.88 40.44 -20.45
CA THR A 8 15.02 39.37 -20.93
C THR A 8 15.50 38.02 -20.47
N GLU A 9 16.82 37.78 -20.45
CA GLU A 9 17.39 36.52 -19.96
C GLU A 9 17.23 36.36 -18.44
N ARG A 10 17.35 37.45 -17.65
CA ARG A 10 17.06 37.41 -16.20
C ARG A 10 15.59 37.17 -15.88
N LYS A 11 14.64 37.68 -16.68
CA LYS A 11 13.20 37.36 -16.50
C LYS A 11 12.85 35.95 -16.88
N ALA A 12 13.46 35.40 -17.93
CA ALA A 12 13.25 34.00 -18.33
C ALA A 12 13.83 33.02 -17.27
N SER A 13 15.02 33.30 -16.69
CA SER A 13 15.58 32.47 -15.63
C SER A 13 14.82 32.57 -14.30
N MET A 14 14.21 33.71 -13.97
CA MET A 14 13.33 33.84 -12.80
C MET A 14 11.98 33.15 -12.99
N GLN A 15 11.42 33.11 -14.20
CA GLN A 15 10.19 32.35 -14.50
C GLN A 15 10.41 30.84 -14.52
N GLN A 16 11.55 30.36 -14.98
CA GLN A 16 11.91 28.94 -14.91
C GLN A 16 12.17 28.49 -13.48
N GLY A 17 12.77 29.30 -12.62
CA GLY A 17 12.99 29.00 -11.20
C GLY A 17 11.71 28.95 -10.36
N GLY A 18 10.68 29.74 -10.71
CA GLY A 18 9.36 29.74 -10.07
C GLY A 18 8.54 28.48 -10.41
N ASN A 19 8.50 28.09 -11.68
CA ASN A 19 7.78 26.90 -12.14
C ASN A 19 8.44 25.58 -11.68
N ALA A 20 9.76 25.55 -11.52
CA ALA A 20 10.46 24.35 -11.04
C ALA A 20 10.13 24.02 -9.58
N ARG A 21 9.94 25.03 -8.72
CA ARG A 21 9.60 24.83 -7.30
C ARG A 21 8.14 24.42 -7.05
N THR A 22 7.24 24.74 -7.96
CA THR A 22 5.81 24.39 -7.89
C THR A 22 5.47 23.10 -8.63
N SER A 23 6.38 22.56 -9.45
CA SER A 23 6.20 21.27 -10.08
C SER A 23 6.35 20.13 -9.05
N MET A 24 5.64 19.01 -9.25
CA MET A 24 5.75 17.83 -8.38
C MET A 24 7.22 17.39 -8.20
N GLN A 25 8.01 17.47 -9.28
CA GLN A 25 9.45 17.16 -9.23
C GLN A 25 10.23 18.09 -8.32
N GLY A 26 9.94 19.41 -8.40
CA GLY A 26 10.56 20.41 -7.53
C GLY A 26 10.18 20.24 -6.05
N LEU A 27 8.94 19.83 -5.78
CA LEU A 27 8.50 19.52 -4.42
C LEU A 27 9.19 18.28 -3.86
N ILE A 28 9.36 17.20 -4.66
CA ILE A 28 10.11 16.01 -4.25
C ILE A 28 11.56 16.39 -3.89
N GLN A 29 12.22 17.21 -4.72
CA GLN A 29 13.58 17.66 -4.45
C GLN A 29 13.67 18.54 -3.19
N ALA A 30 12.68 19.41 -2.95
CA ALA A 30 12.62 20.21 -1.73
C ALA A 30 12.43 19.35 -0.46
N MET A 31 11.80 18.19 -0.59
CA MET A 31 11.61 17.22 0.51
C MET A 31 12.84 16.35 0.81
N GLU A 32 13.93 16.44 0.04
CA GLU A 32 15.12 15.62 0.25
C GLU A 32 15.66 15.64 1.70
N PRO A 33 15.73 16.81 2.41
CA PRO A 33 16.15 16.82 3.81
C PRO A 33 15.23 16.00 4.72
N GLN A 34 13.92 15.99 4.48
CA GLN A 34 12.94 15.19 5.24
C GLN A 34 13.05 13.71 4.88
N ILE A 35 13.21 13.40 3.60
CA ILE A 35 13.47 12.04 3.13
C ILE A 35 14.72 11.47 3.82
N ARG A 36 15.80 12.24 3.89
CA ARG A 36 17.06 11.84 4.55
C ARG A 36 16.88 11.50 6.04
N LYS A 37 16.03 12.26 6.74
CA LYS A 37 15.71 12.00 8.16
C LYS A 37 14.82 10.76 8.34
N ALA A 38 13.91 10.52 7.40
CA ALA A 38 12.92 9.45 7.49
C ALA A 38 13.47 8.08 7.07
N LEU A 39 14.45 8.05 6.16
CA LEU A 39 14.97 6.81 5.59
C LEU A 39 15.79 6.01 6.62
N PRO A 40 15.48 4.71 6.80
CA PRO A 40 16.40 3.80 7.47
C PRO A 40 17.67 3.58 6.62
N SER A 41 18.72 3.07 7.25
CA SER A 41 20.05 2.89 6.63
C SER A 41 20.10 1.95 5.40
N VAL A 42 18.99 1.26 5.09
CA VAL A 42 18.92 0.29 3.99
C VAL A 42 18.83 0.93 2.60
N ILE A 43 18.45 2.21 2.51
CA ILE A 43 18.31 2.95 1.24
C ILE A 43 18.91 4.33 1.39
N THR A 44 19.70 4.78 0.39
CA THR A 44 20.22 6.15 0.38
C THR A 44 19.16 7.15 -0.11
N PRO A 45 19.16 8.41 0.38
CA PRO A 45 18.24 9.45 -0.03
C PRO A 45 18.25 9.70 -1.54
N GLU A 46 19.42 9.69 -2.15
CA GLU A 46 19.60 9.93 -3.58
C GLU A 46 18.97 8.80 -4.41
N ARG A 47 19.15 7.54 -3.97
CA ARG A 47 18.50 6.38 -4.62
C ARG A 47 16.99 6.45 -4.49
N PHE A 48 16.49 6.72 -3.29
CA PHE A 48 15.06 6.81 -3.02
C PHE A 48 14.41 7.93 -3.85
N THR A 49 14.96 9.14 -3.84
CA THR A 49 14.48 10.27 -4.63
C THR A 49 14.42 9.93 -6.12
N ARG A 50 15.45 9.27 -6.64
CA ARG A 50 15.48 8.84 -8.05
C ARG A 50 14.37 7.84 -8.37
N MET A 51 14.11 6.86 -7.49
CA MET A 51 13.02 5.89 -7.68
C MET A 51 11.65 6.58 -7.71
N VAL A 52 11.40 7.52 -6.80
CA VAL A 52 10.16 8.29 -6.76
C VAL A 52 9.97 9.12 -8.04
N LEU A 53 11.02 9.79 -8.51
CA LEU A 53 10.99 10.53 -9.78
C LEU A 53 10.72 9.61 -10.98
N THR A 54 11.29 8.42 -10.97
CA THR A 54 11.03 7.39 -11.99
C THR A 54 9.58 6.93 -11.93
N ALA A 55 9.03 6.65 -10.74
CA ALA A 55 7.63 6.28 -10.57
C ALA A 55 6.67 7.36 -11.09
N LEU A 56 6.98 8.64 -10.79
CA LEU A 56 6.22 9.78 -11.29
C LEU A 56 6.25 9.89 -12.81
N SER A 57 7.38 9.58 -13.42
CA SER A 57 7.56 9.64 -14.89
C SER A 57 6.91 8.46 -15.59
N SER A 58 7.00 7.25 -15.02
CA SER A 58 6.45 6.02 -15.59
C SER A 58 4.93 5.89 -15.41
N THR A 59 4.35 6.62 -14.45
CA THR A 59 2.90 6.60 -14.16
C THR A 59 2.31 7.99 -14.27
N PRO A 60 1.92 8.46 -15.48
CA PRO A 60 1.45 9.84 -15.71
C PRO A 60 0.29 10.27 -14.79
N LYS A 61 -0.58 9.33 -14.39
CA LYS A 61 -1.69 9.60 -13.46
C LYS A 61 -1.21 10.07 -12.07
N LEU A 62 0.00 9.75 -11.65
CA LEU A 62 0.56 10.28 -10.39
C LEU A 62 0.79 11.79 -10.45
N GLN A 63 1.03 12.34 -11.64
CA GLN A 63 1.21 13.79 -11.83
C GLN A 63 -0.11 14.58 -11.65
N THR A 64 -1.26 13.90 -11.77
CA THR A 64 -2.59 14.52 -11.57
C THR A 64 -3.06 14.43 -10.12
N CYS A 65 -2.33 13.74 -9.26
CA CYS A 65 -2.62 13.68 -7.83
C CYS A 65 -2.28 15.02 -7.14
N THR A 66 -2.97 15.31 -6.04
CA THR A 66 -2.62 16.45 -5.21
C THR A 66 -1.20 16.27 -4.66
N PRO A 67 -0.37 17.35 -4.66
CA PRO A 67 0.99 17.27 -4.12
C PRO A 67 1.04 16.71 -2.71
N GLN A 68 0.08 17.08 -1.88
CA GLN A 68 -0.03 16.63 -0.49
C GLN A 68 -0.16 15.11 -0.39
N SER A 69 -1.10 14.49 -1.12
CA SER A 69 -1.31 13.04 -1.08
C SER A 69 -0.10 12.28 -1.64
N PHE A 70 0.51 12.79 -2.71
CA PHE A 70 1.68 12.16 -3.31
C PHE A 70 2.91 12.21 -2.38
N LEU A 71 3.22 13.39 -1.83
CA LEU A 71 4.35 13.53 -0.90
C LEU A 71 4.11 12.76 0.39
N GLY A 72 2.88 12.70 0.89
CA GLY A 72 2.50 11.87 2.02
C GLY A 72 2.75 10.39 1.77
N ALA A 73 2.27 9.86 0.64
CA ALA A 73 2.50 8.46 0.24
C ALA A 73 3.99 8.15 0.02
N MET A 74 4.74 9.08 -0.56
CA MET A 74 6.19 9.00 -0.71
C MET A 74 6.89 8.91 0.67
N MET A 75 6.49 9.73 1.63
CA MET A 75 7.08 9.72 2.96
C MET A 75 6.77 8.45 3.74
N GLN A 76 5.58 7.86 3.56
CA GLN A 76 5.26 6.52 4.10
C GLN A 76 6.25 5.46 3.57
N ALA A 77 6.51 5.44 2.26
CA ALA A 77 7.50 4.54 1.66
C ALA A 77 8.91 4.79 2.21
N ALA A 78 9.30 6.07 2.39
CA ALA A 78 10.60 6.45 2.94
C ALA A 78 10.77 5.96 4.38
N GLN A 79 9.80 6.21 5.27
CA GLN A 79 9.83 5.79 6.67
C GLN A 79 9.98 4.28 6.85
N LEU A 80 9.40 3.49 5.95
CA LEU A 80 9.49 2.03 5.93
C LEU A 80 10.75 1.52 5.23
N GLY A 81 11.45 2.39 4.50
CA GLY A 81 12.61 1.99 3.69
C GLY A 81 12.22 0.94 2.67
N VAL A 82 11.10 1.13 1.97
CA VAL A 82 10.64 0.26 0.89
C VAL A 82 10.68 0.99 -0.45
N GLU A 83 10.96 0.24 -1.51
CA GLU A 83 11.10 0.79 -2.86
C GLU A 83 9.75 0.87 -3.58
N PRO A 84 9.19 2.09 -3.78
CA PRO A 84 7.90 2.23 -4.45
C PRO A 84 8.01 2.04 -5.96
N ASN A 85 7.02 1.35 -6.55
CA ASN A 85 6.85 1.16 -8.00
C ASN A 85 8.08 0.56 -8.70
N THR A 86 8.85 -0.28 -8.00
CA THR A 86 9.97 -1.03 -8.59
C THR A 86 9.57 -2.48 -8.89
N PRO A 87 10.31 -3.20 -9.76
CA PRO A 87 10.09 -4.61 -10.02
C PRO A 87 10.19 -5.51 -8.78
N LEU A 88 10.79 -5.02 -7.68
CA LEU A 88 10.83 -5.73 -6.41
C LEU A 88 9.43 -5.94 -5.82
N GLY A 89 8.46 -5.10 -6.16
CA GLY A 89 7.08 -5.22 -5.69
C GLY A 89 6.93 -5.02 -4.18
N GLN A 90 7.83 -4.22 -3.57
CA GLN A 90 7.77 -3.95 -2.14
C GLN A 90 6.64 -2.97 -1.78
N ALA A 91 6.45 -1.95 -2.59
CA ALA A 91 5.42 -0.92 -2.36
C ALA A 91 4.94 -0.30 -3.67
N TYR A 92 3.80 0.39 -3.59
CA TYR A 92 3.18 1.04 -4.74
C TYR A 92 2.62 2.40 -4.32
N LEU A 93 2.85 3.41 -5.16
CA LEU A 93 2.16 4.69 -5.16
C LEU A 93 1.04 4.58 -6.19
N ILE A 94 -0.20 4.54 -5.74
CA ILE A 94 -1.36 4.25 -6.61
C ILE A 94 -2.25 5.48 -6.69
N PRO A 95 -2.50 6.01 -7.93
CA PRO A 95 -3.42 7.12 -8.11
C PRO A 95 -4.88 6.64 -8.09
N TYR A 96 -5.66 7.16 -7.15
CA TYR A 96 -7.12 7.04 -7.09
C TYR A 96 -7.75 8.41 -7.33
N GLY A 97 -8.18 8.67 -8.56
CA GLY A 97 -8.63 10.00 -8.95
C GLY A 97 -7.52 11.05 -8.77
N SER A 98 -7.77 12.05 -7.94
CA SER A 98 -6.80 13.11 -7.60
C SER A 98 -5.95 12.80 -6.36
N VAL A 99 -6.08 11.62 -5.76
CA VAL A 99 -5.39 11.24 -4.52
C VAL A 99 -4.40 10.12 -4.79
N CYS A 100 -3.17 10.27 -4.28
CA CYS A 100 -2.17 9.21 -4.28
C CYS A 100 -2.24 8.45 -2.96
N GLN A 101 -2.40 7.13 -3.05
CA GLN A 101 -2.41 6.22 -1.91
C GLN A 101 -1.12 5.40 -1.87
N PHE A 102 -0.56 5.24 -0.69
CA PHE A 102 0.51 4.27 -0.45
C PHE A 102 -0.09 2.88 -0.25
N GLN A 103 0.46 1.88 -0.93
CA GLN A 103 0.09 0.49 -0.74
C GLN A 103 1.34 -0.38 -0.60
N LEU A 104 1.41 -1.12 0.49
CA LEU A 104 2.48 -2.07 0.72
C LEU A 104 2.23 -3.38 -0.05
N GLY A 105 3.21 -3.82 -0.82
CA GLY A 105 3.17 -5.11 -1.51
C GLY A 105 3.42 -6.27 -0.53
N TYR A 106 2.99 -7.49 -0.88
CA TYR A 106 3.24 -8.65 -0.02
C TYR A 106 4.74 -8.93 0.15
N LYS A 107 5.56 -8.65 -0.88
CA LYS A 107 7.02 -8.75 -0.79
C LYS A 107 7.62 -7.73 0.19
N GLY A 108 7.04 -6.53 0.25
CA GLY A 108 7.41 -5.52 1.25
C GLY A 108 7.05 -5.95 2.66
N LEU A 109 5.87 -6.56 2.87
CA LEU A 109 5.48 -7.14 4.16
C LEU A 109 6.47 -8.21 4.62
N ILE A 110 6.88 -9.11 3.72
CA ILE A 110 7.86 -10.16 4.02
C ILE A 110 9.23 -9.55 4.37
N ASP A 111 9.71 -8.60 3.58
CA ASP A 111 10.98 -7.91 3.81
C ASP A 111 11.00 -7.21 5.18
N LEU A 112 9.95 -6.45 5.50
CA LEU A 112 9.80 -5.79 6.80
C LEU A 112 9.73 -6.81 7.95
N ALA A 113 9.04 -7.94 7.77
CA ALA A 113 8.97 -8.99 8.77
C ALA A 113 10.38 -9.58 9.06
N TYR A 114 11.17 -9.87 8.04
CA TYR A 114 12.55 -10.33 8.23
C TYR A 114 13.45 -9.25 8.86
N ARG A 115 13.30 -7.98 8.46
CA ARG A 115 14.05 -6.85 9.06
C ARG A 115 13.75 -6.65 10.54
N SER A 116 12.60 -7.11 11.04
CA SER A 116 12.28 -7.07 12.48
C SER A 116 13.29 -7.88 13.31
N GLY A 117 13.92 -8.87 12.71
CA GLY A 117 14.86 -9.77 13.38
C GLY A 117 14.20 -10.90 14.15
N GLU A 118 12.89 -10.90 14.33
CA GLU A 118 12.14 -11.90 15.11
C GLU A 118 11.67 -13.10 14.28
N VAL A 119 11.57 -12.92 12.95
CA VAL A 119 11.03 -13.92 12.03
C VAL A 119 12.14 -14.88 11.59
N SER A 120 11.90 -16.17 11.73
CA SER A 120 12.71 -17.26 11.20
C SER A 120 12.31 -17.62 9.77
N SER A 121 11.00 -17.78 9.53
CA SER A 121 10.48 -17.96 8.16
C SER A 121 9.04 -17.46 8.06
N ILE A 122 8.69 -16.95 6.87
CA ILE A 122 7.33 -16.57 6.51
C ILE A 122 7.07 -16.99 5.08
N GLN A 123 5.93 -17.63 4.85
CA GLN A 123 5.54 -18.16 3.55
C GLN A 123 4.03 -18.03 3.37
N ALA A 124 3.59 -17.86 2.13
CA ALA A 124 2.19 -17.95 1.76
C ALA A 124 2.05 -18.81 0.51
N HIS A 125 1.03 -19.63 0.48
CA HIS A 125 0.79 -20.59 -0.58
C HIS A 125 -0.70 -20.65 -0.94
N GLU A 126 -0.96 -21.09 -2.14
CA GLU A 126 -2.23 -21.54 -2.65
C GLU A 126 -2.36 -23.06 -2.52
N VAL A 127 -3.55 -23.51 -2.20
CA VAL A 127 -3.93 -24.93 -2.11
C VAL A 127 -4.92 -25.23 -3.23
N HIS A 128 -4.68 -26.30 -3.96
CA HIS A 128 -5.52 -26.72 -5.07
C HIS A 128 -6.38 -27.94 -4.70
N GLU A 129 -7.39 -28.19 -5.51
CA GLU A 129 -8.39 -29.25 -5.28
C GLU A 129 -7.79 -30.64 -5.03
N ASN A 130 -6.71 -30.98 -5.74
CA ASN A 130 -6.09 -32.31 -5.68
C ASN A 130 -4.87 -32.37 -4.77
N ASP A 131 -4.55 -31.29 -4.07
CA ASP A 131 -3.49 -31.27 -3.05
C ASP A 131 -3.96 -31.97 -1.78
N VAL A 132 -3.05 -32.63 -1.07
CA VAL A 132 -3.34 -33.09 0.29
C VAL A 132 -3.14 -31.91 1.23
N PHE A 133 -4.24 -31.43 1.82
CA PHE A 133 -4.21 -30.30 2.74
C PHE A 133 -5.00 -30.59 4.01
N GLU A 134 -4.32 -30.54 5.13
CA GLU A 134 -4.87 -30.80 6.46
C GLU A 134 -4.42 -29.68 7.40
N TYR A 135 -5.31 -29.11 8.19
CA TYR A 135 -4.95 -28.14 9.22
C TYR A 135 -5.86 -28.23 10.43
N GLU A 136 -5.31 -27.87 11.57
CA GLU A 136 -5.98 -27.91 12.88
C GLU A 136 -5.55 -26.69 13.66
N TYR A 137 -6.53 -25.91 14.14
CA TYR A 137 -6.30 -24.84 15.10
C TYR A 137 -6.45 -25.37 16.53
N GLY A 138 -5.92 -24.66 17.50
CA GLY A 138 -6.02 -25.02 18.91
C GLY A 138 -4.71 -24.78 19.66
N LEU A 139 -4.53 -25.49 20.76
CA LEU A 139 -3.32 -25.36 21.59
C LEU A 139 -2.08 -25.94 20.89
N ASP A 140 -2.26 -26.99 20.09
CA ASP A 140 -1.21 -27.63 19.27
C ASP A 140 -1.57 -27.50 17.79
N PRO A 141 -1.39 -26.30 17.18
CA PRO A 141 -1.79 -26.08 15.81
C PRO A 141 -0.95 -26.91 14.83
N LYS A 142 -1.62 -27.53 13.85
CA LYS A 142 -0.99 -28.36 12.82
C LYS A 142 -1.37 -27.88 11.43
N LEU A 143 -0.42 -27.91 10.52
CA LEU A 143 -0.65 -27.64 9.10
C LEU A 143 0.24 -28.55 8.26
N LYS A 144 -0.38 -29.28 7.33
CA LYS A 144 0.28 -30.16 6.39
C LYS A 144 -0.23 -29.84 4.98
N HIS A 145 0.67 -29.61 4.07
CA HIS A 145 0.37 -29.37 2.68
C HIS A 145 1.33 -30.20 1.81
N VAL A 146 0.77 -31.07 0.98
CA VAL A 146 1.51 -31.85 0.00
C VAL A 146 0.87 -31.58 -1.37
N PRO A 147 1.50 -30.73 -2.19
CA PRO A 147 1.00 -30.43 -3.53
C PRO A 147 0.95 -31.66 -4.40
N ALA A 148 -0.13 -31.83 -5.16
CA ALA A 148 -0.21 -32.86 -6.17
C ALA A 148 0.83 -32.64 -7.27
N GLN A 149 1.49 -33.69 -7.71
CA GLN A 149 2.54 -33.60 -8.72
C GLN A 149 2.02 -33.31 -10.14
N LYS A 150 0.75 -33.63 -10.40
CA LYS A 150 0.08 -33.42 -11.68
C LYS A 150 -1.37 -33.04 -11.42
N ASP A 151 -1.95 -32.34 -12.36
CA ASP A 151 -3.38 -32.00 -12.39
C ASP A 151 -3.89 -31.45 -11.04
N ARG A 152 -3.23 -30.41 -10.53
CA ARG A 152 -3.55 -29.84 -9.21
C ARG A 152 -5.00 -29.33 -9.11
N GLY A 153 -5.67 -29.04 -10.24
CA GLY A 153 -7.02 -28.47 -10.26
C GLY A 153 -7.06 -26.97 -9.93
N ASN A 154 -8.25 -26.47 -9.58
CA ASN A 154 -8.45 -25.06 -9.23
C ASN A 154 -7.90 -24.75 -7.84
N VAL A 155 -7.58 -23.49 -7.60
CA VAL A 155 -7.21 -23.00 -6.26
C VAL A 155 -8.46 -22.92 -5.39
N ILE A 156 -8.44 -23.57 -4.23
CA ILE A 156 -9.56 -23.64 -3.29
C ILE A 156 -9.30 -22.89 -1.97
N MET A 157 -8.03 -22.81 -1.53
CA MET A 157 -7.65 -22.14 -0.28
C MET A 157 -6.33 -21.40 -0.44
N TYR A 158 -6.09 -20.48 0.48
CA TYR A 158 -4.82 -19.78 0.67
C TYR A 158 -4.44 -19.87 2.14
N TYR A 159 -3.15 -20.00 2.40
CA TYR A 159 -2.66 -19.95 3.77
C TYR A 159 -1.32 -19.21 3.84
N ALA A 160 -1.03 -18.69 5.03
CA ALA A 160 0.29 -18.16 5.37
C ALA A 160 0.78 -18.81 6.67
N VAL A 161 2.08 -19.07 6.73
CA VAL A 161 2.75 -19.59 7.92
C VAL A 161 3.84 -18.62 8.34
N LEU A 162 3.90 -18.34 9.63
CA LEU A 162 4.93 -17.57 10.28
C LEU A 162 5.63 -18.42 11.32
N LYS A 163 6.96 -18.48 11.26
CA LYS A 163 7.81 -19.07 12.31
C LYS A 163 8.70 -18.00 12.90
N LEU A 164 8.71 -17.92 14.21
CA LEU A 164 9.55 -16.99 14.97
C LEU A 164 10.84 -17.67 15.45
N LYS A 165 11.88 -16.88 15.72
CA LYS A 165 13.16 -17.39 16.23
C LYS A 165 13.06 -17.98 17.63
N ASN A 166 12.09 -17.52 18.44
CA ASN A 166 11.80 -18.07 19.75
C ASN A 166 11.02 -19.39 19.74
N GLY A 167 10.76 -19.95 18.53
CA GLY A 167 10.00 -21.18 18.35
C GLY A 167 8.49 -20.99 18.20
N GLY A 168 7.97 -19.78 18.33
CA GLY A 168 6.57 -19.48 18.09
C GLY A 168 6.17 -19.76 16.63
N ILE A 169 4.97 -20.33 16.45
CA ILE A 169 4.40 -20.64 15.13
C ILE A 169 3.01 -20.03 15.07
N GLY A 170 2.69 -19.40 13.94
CA GLY A 170 1.36 -18.93 13.61
C GLY A 170 1.03 -19.27 12.17
N PHE A 171 -0.23 -19.55 11.88
CA PHE A 171 -0.70 -19.64 10.52
C PHE A 171 -2.14 -19.11 10.39
N GLU A 172 -2.50 -18.73 9.20
CA GLU A 172 -3.85 -18.30 8.82
C GLU A 172 -4.24 -19.03 7.56
N VAL A 173 -5.47 -19.56 7.51
CA VAL A 173 -6.05 -20.25 6.35
C VAL A 173 -7.34 -19.56 5.97
N MET A 174 -7.56 -19.30 4.69
CA MET A 174 -8.80 -18.78 4.16
C MET A 174 -9.21 -19.56 2.92
N SER A 175 -10.50 -19.88 2.79
CA SER A 175 -11.04 -20.38 1.53
C SER A 175 -10.99 -19.30 0.44
N ARG A 176 -10.98 -19.71 -0.83
CA ARG A 176 -11.10 -18.79 -1.95
C ARG A 176 -12.35 -17.92 -1.84
N GLU A 177 -13.47 -18.54 -1.45
CA GLU A 177 -14.75 -17.85 -1.24
C GLU A 177 -14.66 -16.77 -0.14
N ASP A 178 -14.02 -17.08 1.00
CA ASP A 178 -13.85 -16.11 2.09
C ASP A 178 -12.93 -14.95 1.71
N VAL A 179 -11.88 -15.24 0.93
CA VAL A 179 -11.01 -14.19 0.38
C VAL A 179 -11.79 -13.29 -0.58
N GLU A 180 -12.62 -13.87 -1.43
CA GLU A 180 -13.44 -13.11 -2.37
C GLU A 180 -14.46 -12.21 -1.65
N LYS A 181 -15.19 -12.75 -0.67
CA LYS A 181 -16.10 -11.97 0.18
C LYS A 181 -15.38 -10.85 0.91
N PHE A 182 -14.19 -11.14 1.45
CA PHE A 182 -13.35 -10.14 2.10
C PHE A 182 -12.94 -9.03 1.12
N ALA A 183 -12.50 -9.40 -0.09
CA ALA A 183 -12.08 -8.45 -1.12
C ALA A 183 -13.23 -7.55 -1.58
N MET A 184 -14.41 -8.13 -1.82
CA MET A 184 -15.62 -7.37 -2.19
C MET A 184 -16.02 -6.37 -1.10
N LYS A 185 -15.93 -6.77 0.16
CA LYS A 185 -16.29 -5.91 1.31
C LYS A 185 -15.27 -4.80 1.54
N LYS A 186 -13.97 -5.06 1.32
CA LYS A 186 -12.88 -4.18 1.75
C LYS A 186 -12.23 -3.36 0.64
N SER A 187 -12.45 -3.68 -0.64
CA SER A 187 -11.77 -3.02 -1.75
C SER A 187 -12.74 -2.34 -2.71
N LYS A 188 -12.74 -1.01 -2.73
CA LYS A 188 -13.46 -0.23 -3.78
C LYS A 188 -12.98 -0.56 -5.19
N ALA A 189 -11.70 -0.92 -5.34
CA ALA A 189 -11.09 -1.30 -6.60
C ALA A 189 -11.28 -2.79 -6.94
N TYR A 190 -12.14 -3.53 -6.21
CA TYR A 190 -12.34 -4.96 -6.47
C TYR A 190 -12.66 -5.25 -7.94
N ARG A 191 -13.53 -4.45 -8.55
CA ARG A 191 -13.98 -4.65 -9.94
C ARG A 191 -12.98 -4.19 -11.01
N ASN A 192 -12.05 -3.31 -10.69
CA ASN A 192 -11.16 -2.62 -11.65
C ASN A 192 -9.70 -2.57 -11.21
N GLY A 193 -9.30 -3.43 -10.27
CA GLY A 193 -7.97 -3.41 -9.68
C GLY A 193 -7.28 -4.77 -9.66
N PRO A 194 -6.20 -4.91 -8.88
CA PRO A 194 -5.37 -6.12 -8.82
C PRO A 194 -6.15 -7.38 -8.42
N TRP A 195 -7.28 -7.26 -7.78
CA TRP A 195 -8.17 -8.38 -7.50
C TRP A 195 -8.74 -9.07 -8.76
N GLN A 196 -8.75 -8.36 -9.91
CA GLN A 196 -9.19 -8.94 -11.18
C GLN A 196 -8.03 -9.51 -12.01
N THR A 197 -6.84 -8.92 -11.90
CA THR A 197 -5.68 -9.32 -12.71
C THR A 197 -4.76 -10.30 -11.98
N ASP A 198 -4.69 -10.19 -10.63
CA ASP A 198 -3.71 -10.89 -9.79
C ASP A 198 -4.35 -11.39 -8.49
N PHE A 199 -5.51 -12.06 -8.60
CA PHE A 199 -6.32 -12.49 -7.46
C PHE A 199 -5.51 -13.31 -6.44
N ASP A 200 -4.72 -14.29 -6.91
CA ASP A 200 -3.98 -15.19 -6.04
C ASP A 200 -2.87 -14.45 -5.26
N GLU A 201 -2.23 -13.45 -5.86
CA GLU A 201 -1.25 -12.60 -5.16
C GLU A 201 -1.91 -11.73 -4.10
N MET A 202 -3.09 -11.18 -4.39
CA MET A 202 -3.87 -10.41 -3.41
C MET A 202 -4.41 -11.30 -2.29
N ALA A 203 -4.80 -12.53 -2.59
CA ALA A 203 -5.22 -13.50 -1.60
C ALA A 203 -4.05 -13.91 -0.67
N LYS A 204 -2.87 -14.19 -1.23
CA LYS A 204 -1.64 -14.44 -0.45
C LYS A 204 -1.27 -13.24 0.42
N LYS A 205 -1.35 -12.01 -0.10
CA LYS A 205 -1.18 -10.79 0.71
C LYS A 205 -2.16 -10.74 1.88
N THR A 206 -3.41 -11.11 1.67
CA THR A 206 -4.46 -11.06 2.69
C THR A 206 -4.16 -12.01 3.85
N VAL A 207 -3.84 -13.27 3.58
CA VAL A 207 -3.51 -14.24 4.64
C VAL A 207 -2.19 -13.87 5.34
N LEU A 208 -1.21 -13.32 4.62
CA LEU A 208 0.02 -12.78 5.22
C LEU A 208 -0.27 -11.63 6.18
N LYS A 209 -1.08 -10.66 5.80
CA LYS A 209 -1.47 -9.55 6.69
C LYS A 209 -2.18 -10.07 7.95
N LYS A 210 -3.01 -11.10 7.82
CA LYS A 210 -3.74 -11.67 8.96
C LYS A 210 -2.81 -12.37 9.94
N VAL A 211 -1.92 -13.25 9.48
CA VAL A 211 -0.98 -13.96 10.37
C VAL A 211 0.00 -13.00 11.05
N LEU A 212 0.41 -11.95 10.34
CA LEU A 212 1.33 -10.94 10.87
C LEU A 212 0.74 -10.05 11.98
N LYS A 213 -0.60 -9.98 12.09
CA LYS A 213 -1.25 -9.26 13.22
C LYS A 213 -0.91 -9.85 14.59
N TYR A 214 -0.57 -11.12 14.64
CA TYR A 214 -0.23 -11.83 15.89
C TYR A 214 1.28 -11.96 16.10
N ALA A 215 2.10 -11.46 15.17
CA ALA A 215 3.54 -11.50 15.32
C ALA A 215 4.00 -10.46 16.36
N PRO A 216 5.03 -10.76 17.19
CA PRO A 216 5.66 -9.79 18.05
C PRO A 216 6.46 -8.81 17.19
N LEU A 217 5.87 -7.65 16.89
CA LEU A 217 6.38 -6.73 15.90
C LEU A 217 7.12 -5.58 16.55
N LYS A 218 8.28 -5.21 15.99
CA LYS A 218 8.91 -3.94 16.29
C LYS A 218 8.01 -2.80 15.79
N THR A 219 8.10 -1.65 16.43
CA THR A 219 7.27 -0.45 16.18
C THR A 219 7.18 -0.08 14.68
N GLU A 220 8.29 -0.23 13.94
CA GLU A 220 8.34 0.06 12.49
C GLU A 220 7.41 -0.83 11.67
N PHE A 221 7.33 -2.13 11.99
CA PHE A 221 6.45 -3.04 11.28
C PHE A 221 4.97 -2.82 11.65
N ALA A 222 4.67 -2.61 12.94
CA ALA A 222 3.31 -2.28 13.37
C ALA A 222 2.81 -1.02 12.65
N ARG A 223 3.67 0.00 12.51
CA ARG A 223 3.40 1.21 11.72
C ARG A 223 3.15 0.87 10.25
N ALA A 224 3.95 -0.01 9.64
CA ALA A 224 3.80 -0.41 8.24
C ALA A 224 2.43 -1.03 7.96
N VAL A 225 1.99 -1.94 8.83
CA VAL A 225 0.67 -2.59 8.68
C VAL A 225 -0.48 -1.61 8.93
N ALA A 226 -0.32 -0.69 9.89
CA ALA A 226 -1.33 0.31 10.21
C ALA A 226 -1.50 1.38 9.12
N THR A 227 -0.42 1.72 8.40
CA THR A 227 -0.43 2.76 7.36
C THR A 227 -0.64 2.22 5.95
N ASP A 228 -0.68 0.90 5.76
CA ASP A 228 -1.00 0.30 4.46
C ASP A 228 -2.42 0.66 4.03
N GLU A 229 -2.56 1.10 2.78
CA GLU A 229 -3.84 1.54 2.19
C GLU A 229 -4.41 2.84 2.80
N THR A 230 -3.57 3.66 3.43
CA THR A 230 -3.98 4.96 3.98
C THR A 230 -3.47 6.13 3.13
N VAL A 231 -4.04 7.31 3.37
CA VAL A 231 -3.59 8.56 2.76
C VAL A 231 -3.20 9.53 3.87
N LYS A 232 -2.00 10.08 3.79
CA LYS A 232 -1.55 11.09 4.73
C LYS A 232 -2.18 12.44 4.36
N SER A 233 -2.96 13.02 5.29
CA SER A 233 -3.76 14.23 5.04
C SER A 233 -3.02 15.55 5.29
N THR A 234 -1.90 15.52 6.00
CA THR A 234 -1.12 16.71 6.37
C THR A 234 0.34 16.59 5.99
N LEU A 235 0.91 17.69 5.48
CA LEU A 235 2.33 17.87 5.25
C LEU A 235 2.87 18.84 6.30
N SER A 236 3.88 18.45 7.06
CA SER A 236 4.61 19.33 7.97
C SER A 236 6.11 19.14 7.83
N ASP A 237 6.87 20.11 8.31
CA ASP A 237 8.33 20.05 8.35
C ASP A 237 8.86 18.93 9.27
N HIS A 238 7.99 18.34 10.08
CA HIS A 238 8.29 17.24 11.02
C HIS A 238 7.64 15.90 10.63
N MET A 239 7.28 15.73 9.36
CA MET A 239 6.59 14.53 8.86
C MET A 239 7.27 13.20 9.18
N ALA A 240 8.58 13.21 9.43
CA ALA A 240 9.33 12.02 9.81
C ALA A 240 8.98 11.53 11.23
N ASP A 241 8.54 12.45 12.10
CA ASP A 241 8.33 12.20 13.53
C ASP A 241 6.86 12.18 13.94
N GLU A 242 5.94 12.44 13.00
CA GLU A 242 4.50 12.56 13.29
C GLU A 242 3.84 11.20 13.58
N PRO A 243 2.97 11.14 14.61
CA PRO A 243 2.24 9.92 14.96
C PRO A 243 1.20 9.54 13.92
N ASN A 244 0.74 8.29 13.97
CA ASN A 244 -0.20 7.67 13.03
C ASN A 244 -1.61 8.33 12.97
N GLU A 245 -1.96 9.18 13.93
CA GLU A 245 -3.27 9.85 14.02
C GLU A 245 -3.57 10.82 12.86
N MET A 246 -2.56 11.15 12.05
CA MET A 246 -2.70 12.03 10.89
C MET A 246 -2.96 11.28 9.57
N TYR A 247 -3.17 9.96 9.62
CA TYR A 247 -3.50 9.15 8.45
C TYR A 247 -5.00 8.92 8.37
N THR A 248 -5.62 9.31 7.27
CA THR A 248 -7.00 8.93 6.95
C THR A 248 -7.00 7.66 6.08
N THR A 249 -7.72 6.64 6.51
CA THR A 249 -8.17 5.59 5.61
C THR A 249 -9.11 6.22 4.59
N ILE A 250 -8.90 5.91 3.32
CA ILE A 250 -9.99 6.09 2.37
C ILE A 250 -10.97 4.99 2.76
N ASP A 251 -12.00 5.37 3.54
CA ASP A 251 -13.02 4.44 3.97
C ASP A 251 -13.62 3.76 2.75
N ASN A 252 -13.35 2.47 2.65
CA ASN A 252 -13.91 1.60 1.65
C ASN A 252 -15.24 0.99 2.14
N GLU A 253 -15.90 1.62 3.11
CA GLU A 253 -17.25 1.24 3.45
C GLU A 253 -18.18 1.63 2.30
N PRO A 254 -19.00 0.72 1.79
CA PRO A 254 -20.08 1.12 0.89
C PRO A 254 -20.96 2.09 1.68
N ASP A 255 -21.39 3.16 1.03
CA ASP A 255 -22.41 4.06 1.55
C ASP A 255 -23.71 3.25 1.74
N ASP A 256 -23.90 2.67 2.93
CA ASP A 256 -25.13 2.06 3.38
C ASP A 256 -26.12 3.15 3.85
N ASN A 257 -26.11 4.29 3.16
CA ASN A 257 -27.17 5.27 3.30
C ASN A 257 -28.27 4.84 2.33
N PRO A 258 -29.38 4.24 2.78
CA PRO A 258 -30.50 3.98 1.90
C PRO A 258 -30.91 5.32 1.30
N ALA A 259 -31.05 5.36 -0.02
CA ALA A 259 -31.61 6.52 -0.70
C ALA A 259 -32.89 6.96 0.03
N PRO A 260 -33.12 8.27 0.24
CA PRO A 260 -34.35 8.73 0.88
C PRO A 260 -35.52 8.14 0.10
N GLU A 261 -36.35 7.36 0.79
CA GLU A 261 -37.64 6.89 0.23
C GLU A 261 -38.42 8.11 -0.22
N GLU A 262 -38.71 8.19 -1.52
CA GLU A 262 -39.66 9.17 -2.05
C GLU A 262 -41.01 8.93 -1.37
N VAL A 263 -41.37 9.85 -0.50
CA VAL A 263 -42.71 9.91 0.11
C VAL A 263 -43.69 10.15 -1.03
N PRO A 264 -44.66 9.27 -1.28
CA PRO A 264 -45.68 9.49 -2.30
C PRO A 264 -46.47 10.75 -1.96
N GLN A 265 -46.42 11.77 -2.82
CA GLN A 265 -47.28 12.94 -2.73
C GLN A 265 -48.74 12.46 -2.88
N GLY A 266 -49.48 12.58 -1.79
CA GLY A 266 -50.90 12.31 -1.78
C GLY A 266 -51.63 13.20 -2.78
N LYS A 267 -52.46 12.57 -3.62
CA LYS A 267 -53.42 13.27 -4.45
C LYS A 267 -54.45 13.91 -3.56
N GLU A 268 -54.50 15.24 -3.55
CA GLU A 268 -55.66 15.97 -3.05
C GLU A 268 -56.84 15.64 -3.95
N GLU A 269 -57.88 14.99 -3.37
CA GLU A 269 -59.21 14.86 -3.98
C GLU A 269 -59.94 16.19 -3.75
N GLU A 270 -60.26 16.88 -4.83
CA GLU A 270 -61.27 17.95 -4.84
C GLU A 270 -62.65 17.40 -4.47
N LYS A 271 -63.26 18.09 -3.52
CA LYS A 271 -64.72 18.18 -3.37
C LYS A 271 -65.14 19.59 -3.04
#